data_6de5da59092fa64a0c9b11e073583916
#
_entry.id   6de5da59092fa64a0c9b11e073583916
#
_cell.length_a   1.000
_cell.length_b   1.000
_cell.length_c   1.000
_cell.angle_alpha   90.00
_cell.angle_beta   90.00
_cell.angle_gamma   90.00
#
_symmetry.space_group_name_H-M   'P 1'
#
loop_
_entity.id
_entity.type
_entity.pdbx_description
1 polymer ?
#
loop_
_entity_poly.entity_id
_entity_poly.type
_entity_poly.pdbx_seq_one_letter_code
_entity_poly.pdbx_strand_id
1 'polypeptide(L)'
;EKAGGIDIFCSNAGIAGVPGFFEVTTEDWQNIWDINVIGHIHAAKHVMPQMLERGSGYLMNTASAAGLLTQVGSAPYSVTKAAALSLAEWLKITYGEKGIGVSCLCPQAVETPMTALGAGTAGVDGMISADECAADVIDAIKKERFLVTPHQEVLEYIQRKASDYDRWISGMQRLQKKFEDFYNKFNQN
;
A
#
# COMPACT_ATOMS: atom_id res chain seq x y z
N GLU A 1 -26.38 2.81 -10.46
CA GLU A 1 -27.51 3.24 -11.33
C GLU A 1 -28.21 4.49 -10.82
N LYS A 2 -28.41 4.66 -9.51
CA LYS A 2 -29.09 5.86 -8.94
C LYS A 2 -28.26 7.14 -9.02
N ALA A 3 -26.93 7.04 -9.11
CA ALA A 3 -26.00 8.19 -9.08
C ALA A 3 -25.38 8.53 -10.45
N GLY A 4 -25.79 7.86 -11.53
CA GLY A 4 -25.31 8.14 -12.88
C GLY A 4 -23.90 7.62 -13.20
N GLY A 5 -23.25 6.91 -12.28
CA GLY A 5 -21.92 6.33 -12.47
C GLY A 5 -20.92 6.71 -11.35
N ILE A 6 -19.72 6.18 -11.45
CA ILE A 6 -18.61 6.45 -10.51
C ILE A 6 -17.50 7.15 -11.27
N ASP A 7 -17.14 8.37 -10.86
CA ASP A 7 -16.05 9.13 -11.46
C ASP A 7 -14.70 8.83 -10.79
N ILE A 8 -14.69 8.70 -9.45
CA ILE A 8 -13.51 8.34 -8.66
C ILE A 8 -13.87 7.17 -7.74
N PHE A 9 -13.05 6.13 -7.73
CA PHE A 9 -13.17 5.03 -6.80
C PHE A 9 -11.89 4.88 -5.97
N CYS A 10 -12.04 5.00 -4.64
CA CYS A 10 -10.95 4.80 -3.70
C CYS A 10 -10.98 3.35 -3.17
N SER A 11 -10.11 2.49 -3.69
CA SER A 11 -9.90 1.15 -3.19
C SER A 11 -8.92 1.19 -2.03
N ASN A 12 -9.45 1.34 -0.81
CA ASN A 12 -8.67 1.65 0.39
C ASN A 12 -8.68 0.53 1.44
N ALA A 13 -9.66 -0.37 1.43
CA ALA A 13 -9.77 -1.43 2.42
C ALA A 13 -8.49 -2.29 2.49
N GLY A 14 -8.02 -2.55 3.71
CA GLY A 14 -6.82 -3.35 3.93
C GLY A 14 -6.63 -3.67 5.41
N ILE A 15 -5.91 -4.74 5.68
CA ILE A 15 -5.55 -5.19 7.04
C ILE A 15 -4.04 -5.41 7.14
N ALA A 16 -3.50 -5.34 8.37
CA ALA A 16 -2.10 -5.68 8.65
C ALA A 16 -1.86 -7.19 8.66
N GLY A 17 -2.90 -7.96 9.00
CA GLY A 17 -2.81 -9.43 9.15
C GLY A 17 -1.97 -9.86 10.34
N VAL A 18 -1.68 -11.15 10.40
CA VAL A 18 -0.81 -11.76 11.40
C VAL A 18 0.65 -11.46 11.04
N PRO A 19 1.47 -10.94 11.98
CA PRO A 19 2.90 -10.72 11.73
C PRO A 19 3.68 -12.03 11.68
N GLY A 20 4.95 -11.97 11.24
CA GLY A 20 5.83 -13.13 11.15
C GLY A 20 5.81 -13.82 9.79
N PHE A 21 6.17 -15.09 9.79
CA PHE A 21 6.20 -15.97 8.61
C PHE A 21 5.83 -17.42 8.98
N PHE A 22 6.55 -18.03 9.91
CA PHE A 22 6.34 -19.45 10.29
C PHE A 22 5.05 -19.66 11.10
N GLU A 23 4.66 -18.65 11.87
CA GLU A 23 3.47 -18.66 12.73
C GLU A 23 2.19 -18.36 11.92
N VAL A 24 2.33 -17.85 10.70
CA VAL A 24 1.21 -17.46 9.87
C VAL A 24 0.64 -18.65 9.13
N THR A 25 -0.60 -18.99 9.43
CA THR A 25 -1.28 -20.12 8.78
C THR A 25 -1.63 -19.83 7.33
N THR A 26 -1.93 -20.86 6.56
CA THR A 26 -2.42 -20.69 5.17
C THR A 26 -3.74 -19.89 5.13
N GLU A 27 -4.58 -20.05 6.16
CA GLU A 27 -5.85 -19.32 6.27
C GLU A 27 -5.59 -17.82 6.51
N ASP A 28 -4.64 -17.46 7.37
CA ASP A 28 -4.24 -16.08 7.59
C ASP A 28 -3.68 -15.45 6.29
N TRP A 29 -2.84 -16.19 5.56
CA TRP A 29 -2.33 -15.77 4.25
C TRP A 29 -3.48 -15.53 3.26
N GLN A 30 -4.47 -16.43 3.20
CA GLN A 30 -5.61 -16.29 2.31
C GLN A 30 -6.46 -15.07 2.69
N ASN A 31 -6.74 -14.90 3.99
CA ASN A 31 -7.53 -13.79 4.49
C ASN A 31 -6.91 -12.42 4.13
N ILE A 32 -5.62 -12.23 4.41
CA ILE A 32 -4.95 -10.96 4.06
C ILE A 32 -4.85 -10.78 2.53
N TRP A 33 -4.67 -11.86 1.77
CA TRP A 33 -4.65 -11.83 0.31
C TRP A 33 -6.00 -11.41 -0.26
N ASP A 34 -7.08 -11.99 0.24
CA ASP A 34 -8.44 -11.67 -0.22
C ASP A 34 -8.79 -10.21 0.02
N ILE A 35 -8.40 -9.66 1.17
CA ILE A 35 -8.69 -8.27 1.50
C ILE A 35 -7.74 -7.32 0.77
N ASN A 36 -6.43 -7.51 0.88
CA ASN A 36 -5.43 -6.54 0.41
C ASN A 36 -5.15 -6.63 -1.10
N VAL A 37 -5.52 -7.72 -1.78
CA VAL A 37 -5.26 -7.93 -3.21
C VAL A 37 -6.53 -8.17 -3.99
N ILE A 38 -7.27 -9.25 -3.65
CA ILE A 38 -8.49 -9.61 -4.40
C ILE A 38 -9.55 -8.51 -4.28
N GLY A 39 -9.68 -7.86 -3.12
CA GLY A 39 -10.54 -6.69 -2.94
C GLY A 39 -10.27 -5.59 -3.96
N HIS A 40 -9.02 -5.23 -4.21
CA HIS A 40 -8.63 -4.24 -5.22
C HIS A 40 -8.94 -4.71 -6.65
N ILE A 41 -8.70 -6.00 -6.93
CA ILE A 41 -9.03 -6.60 -8.24
C ILE A 41 -10.53 -6.55 -8.50
N HIS A 42 -11.35 -6.93 -7.52
CA HIS A 42 -12.81 -6.87 -7.64
C HIS A 42 -13.31 -5.44 -7.84
N ALA A 43 -12.78 -4.48 -7.07
CA ALA A 43 -13.10 -3.07 -7.24
C ALA A 43 -12.85 -2.62 -8.67
N ALA A 44 -11.65 -2.83 -9.20
CA ALA A 44 -11.28 -2.46 -10.57
C ALA A 44 -12.21 -3.14 -11.61
N LYS A 45 -12.44 -4.46 -11.49
CA LYS A 45 -13.30 -5.21 -12.40
C LYS A 45 -14.74 -4.68 -12.46
N HIS A 46 -15.25 -4.16 -11.34
CA HIS A 46 -16.64 -3.68 -11.28
C HIS A 46 -16.80 -2.22 -11.70
N VAL A 47 -15.82 -1.36 -11.42
CA VAL A 47 -15.96 0.07 -11.73
C VAL A 47 -15.41 0.46 -13.10
N MET A 48 -14.34 -0.20 -13.58
CA MET A 48 -13.68 0.17 -14.82
C MET A 48 -14.50 0.01 -16.10
N PRO A 49 -15.39 -0.99 -16.26
CA PRO A 49 -16.17 -1.10 -17.50
C PRO A 49 -16.94 0.18 -17.83
N GLN A 50 -17.64 0.78 -16.85
CA GLN A 50 -18.38 2.03 -17.06
C GLN A 50 -17.44 3.24 -17.28
N MET A 51 -16.27 3.26 -16.66
CA MET A 51 -15.27 4.31 -16.86
C MET A 51 -14.67 4.24 -18.27
N LEU A 52 -14.34 3.05 -18.74
CA LEU A 52 -13.82 2.81 -20.08
C LEU A 52 -14.84 3.15 -21.18
N GLU A 53 -16.12 2.83 -20.96
CA GLU A 53 -17.21 3.20 -21.90
C GLU A 53 -17.35 4.72 -22.05
N ARG A 54 -17.18 5.46 -20.94
CA ARG A 54 -17.18 6.94 -20.94
C ARG A 54 -15.87 7.54 -21.45
N GLY A 55 -14.77 6.77 -21.48
CA GLY A 55 -13.41 7.28 -21.72
C GLY A 55 -12.89 8.17 -20.59
N SER A 56 -13.44 8.02 -19.36
CA SER A 56 -13.07 8.89 -18.22
C SER A 56 -13.39 8.20 -16.90
N GLY A 57 -12.44 8.23 -15.96
CA GLY A 57 -12.58 7.70 -14.62
C GLY A 57 -11.26 7.73 -13.85
N TYR A 58 -11.32 7.55 -12.53
CA TYR A 58 -10.14 7.59 -11.68
C TYR A 58 -10.17 6.50 -10.61
N LEU A 59 -9.07 5.76 -10.50
CA LEU A 59 -8.84 4.77 -9.44
C LEU A 59 -7.76 5.26 -8.48
N MET A 60 -8.03 5.28 -7.19
CA MET A 60 -7.05 5.48 -6.13
C MET A 60 -6.90 4.19 -5.35
N ASN A 61 -5.73 3.57 -5.39
CA ASN A 61 -5.45 2.32 -4.68
C ASN A 61 -4.55 2.61 -3.48
N THR A 62 -4.89 2.06 -2.31
CA THR A 62 -4.05 2.16 -1.10
C THR A 62 -3.18 0.91 -0.97
N ALA A 63 -1.91 1.05 -1.35
CA ALA A 63 -0.88 0.06 -1.06
C ALA A 63 -0.20 0.37 0.30
N SER A 64 1.09 0.59 0.32
CA SER A 64 1.92 0.98 1.48
C SER A 64 3.35 1.20 1.03
N ALA A 65 4.15 1.94 1.79
CA ALA A 65 5.61 1.91 1.68
C ALA A 65 6.18 0.48 1.81
N ALA A 66 5.48 -0.40 2.52
CA ALA A 66 5.79 -1.83 2.61
C ALA A 66 5.84 -2.53 1.24
N GLY A 67 5.00 -2.10 0.28
CA GLY A 67 5.02 -2.64 -1.08
C GLY A 67 6.24 -2.22 -1.90
N LEU A 68 6.81 -1.08 -1.58
CA LEU A 68 8.01 -0.53 -2.22
C LEU A 68 9.31 -1.04 -1.55
N LEU A 69 9.33 -1.08 -0.22
CA LEU A 69 10.54 -1.21 0.61
C LEU A 69 10.66 -2.56 1.31
N THR A 70 9.59 -3.33 1.39
CA THR A 70 9.44 -4.54 2.21
C THR A 70 9.31 -4.21 3.70
N GLN A 71 8.19 -4.59 4.30
CA GLN A 71 7.98 -4.45 5.75
C GLN A 71 8.71 -5.56 6.49
N VAL A 72 9.67 -5.23 7.34
CA VAL A 72 10.25 -6.22 8.26
C VAL A 72 9.22 -6.64 9.31
N GLY A 73 9.29 -7.87 9.78
CA GLY A 73 8.36 -8.42 10.79
C GLY A 73 7.00 -8.91 10.28
N SER A 74 6.67 -8.72 8.99
CA SER A 74 5.42 -9.25 8.42
C SER A 74 5.57 -9.59 6.94
N ALA A 75 5.74 -10.86 6.64
CA ALA A 75 5.82 -11.35 5.27
C ALA A 75 4.49 -11.20 4.52
N PRO A 76 3.31 -11.58 5.09
CA PRO A 76 2.04 -11.46 4.37
C PRO A 76 1.70 -10.01 4.00
N TYR A 77 1.94 -9.07 4.90
CA TYR A 77 1.69 -7.66 4.63
C TYR A 77 2.58 -7.14 3.49
N SER A 78 3.88 -7.43 3.55
CA SER A 78 4.84 -7.01 2.50
C SER A 78 4.44 -7.53 1.13
N VAL A 79 4.15 -8.83 1.03
CA VAL A 79 3.79 -9.48 -0.24
C VAL A 79 2.49 -8.92 -0.80
N THR A 80 1.46 -8.79 0.04
CA THR A 80 0.15 -8.29 -0.42
C THR A 80 0.19 -6.82 -0.83
N LYS A 81 0.97 -5.99 -0.13
CA LYS A 81 1.11 -4.57 -0.49
C LYS A 81 1.96 -4.37 -1.74
N ALA A 82 2.95 -5.23 -1.99
CA ALA A 82 3.69 -5.26 -3.26
C ALA A 82 2.77 -5.69 -4.42
N ALA A 83 1.90 -6.67 -4.21
CA ALA A 83 0.92 -7.10 -5.21
C ALA A 83 -0.10 -5.99 -5.53
N ALA A 84 -0.61 -5.27 -4.51
CA ALA A 84 -1.52 -4.15 -4.69
C ALA A 84 -0.88 -2.99 -5.49
N LEU A 85 0.40 -2.68 -5.21
CA LEU A 85 1.16 -1.69 -5.98
C LEU A 85 1.32 -2.12 -7.44
N SER A 86 1.76 -3.36 -7.68
CA SER A 86 1.95 -3.90 -9.02
C SER A 86 0.64 -3.92 -9.83
N LEU A 87 -0.50 -4.22 -9.19
CA LEU A 87 -1.81 -4.11 -9.82
C LEU A 87 -2.11 -2.66 -10.24
N ALA A 88 -1.87 -1.68 -9.37
CA ALA A 88 -2.11 -0.26 -9.68
C ALA A 88 -1.21 0.21 -10.84
N GLU A 89 0.06 -0.18 -10.86
CA GLU A 89 0.99 0.10 -11.97
C GLU A 89 0.47 -0.49 -13.28
N TRP A 90 0.08 -1.77 -13.26
CA TRP A 90 -0.46 -2.44 -14.43
C TRP A 90 -1.71 -1.75 -14.98
N LEU A 91 -2.63 -1.34 -14.09
CA LEU A 91 -3.84 -0.61 -14.48
C LEU A 91 -3.50 0.74 -15.11
N LYS A 92 -2.56 1.51 -14.55
CA LYS A 92 -2.13 2.80 -15.11
C LYS A 92 -1.48 2.62 -16.48
N ILE A 93 -0.59 1.66 -16.62
CA ILE A 93 0.11 1.36 -17.88
C ILE A 93 -0.88 0.93 -18.97
N THR A 94 -1.84 0.08 -18.62
CA THR A 94 -2.74 -0.54 -19.61
C THR A 94 -3.88 0.39 -20.04
N TYR A 95 -4.39 1.21 -19.12
CA TYR A 95 -5.62 1.98 -19.35
C TYR A 95 -5.45 3.49 -19.26
N GLY A 96 -4.25 3.98 -18.95
CA GLY A 96 -4.01 5.43 -18.84
C GLY A 96 -4.35 6.21 -20.11
N GLU A 97 -3.93 5.72 -21.27
CA GLU A 97 -4.25 6.34 -22.57
C GLU A 97 -5.73 6.20 -22.97
N LYS A 98 -6.49 5.37 -22.25
CA LYS A 98 -7.95 5.23 -22.47
C LYS A 98 -8.79 6.14 -21.56
N GLY A 99 -8.16 7.17 -20.98
CA GLY A 99 -8.81 8.14 -20.11
C GLY A 99 -9.00 7.69 -18.67
N ILE A 100 -8.27 6.64 -18.21
CA ILE A 100 -8.34 6.15 -16.83
C ILE A 100 -7.16 6.70 -16.03
N GLY A 101 -7.45 7.61 -15.09
CA GLY A 101 -6.50 8.04 -14.07
C GLY A 101 -6.28 6.94 -13.03
N VAL A 102 -5.03 6.77 -12.59
CA VAL A 102 -4.72 5.85 -11.47
C VAL A 102 -3.66 6.49 -10.59
N SER A 103 -3.91 6.52 -9.28
CA SER A 103 -2.92 6.82 -8.23
C SER A 103 -2.78 5.66 -7.27
N CYS A 104 -1.58 5.49 -6.74
CA CYS A 104 -1.27 4.49 -5.71
C CYS A 104 -0.68 5.16 -4.48
N LEU A 105 -1.43 5.14 -3.38
CA LEU A 105 -1.01 5.65 -2.08
C LEU A 105 -0.10 4.64 -1.39
N CYS A 106 1.12 5.07 -1.07
CA CYS A 106 2.15 4.26 -0.42
C CYS A 106 2.67 4.95 0.84
N PRO A 107 1.88 5.06 1.92
CA PRO A 107 2.29 5.72 3.15
C PRO A 107 3.16 4.81 4.01
N GLN A 108 3.95 5.41 4.91
CA GLN A 108 4.44 4.76 6.11
C GLN A 108 3.37 4.83 7.21
N ALA A 109 3.72 5.15 8.45
CA ALA A 109 2.76 5.17 9.55
C ALA A 109 1.80 6.37 9.46
N VAL A 110 0.51 6.08 9.49
CA VAL A 110 -0.58 7.07 9.59
C VAL A 110 -1.34 6.81 10.89
N GLU A 111 -1.72 7.85 11.60
CA GLU A 111 -2.52 7.78 12.84
C GLU A 111 -3.92 7.20 12.54
N THR A 112 -4.06 5.91 12.78
CA THR A 112 -5.28 5.13 12.52
C THR A 112 -5.42 4.01 13.56
N PRO A 113 -6.57 3.34 13.66
CA PRO A 113 -6.68 2.15 14.51
C PRO A 113 -5.65 1.04 14.19
N MET A 114 -5.17 0.96 12.96
CA MET A 114 -4.13 -0.02 12.57
C MET A 114 -2.79 0.22 13.28
N THR A 115 -2.47 1.47 13.63
CA THR A 115 -1.22 1.87 14.28
C THR A 115 -1.37 2.13 15.78
N ALA A 116 -2.56 1.89 16.37
CA ALA A 116 -2.86 2.19 17.78
C ALA A 116 -1.98 1.42 18.79
N LEU A 117 -1.52 0.21 18.42
CA LEU A 117 -0.61 -0.61 19.24
C LEU A 117 0.87 -0.34 18.95
N GLY A 118 1.17 0.65 18.13
CA GLY A 118 2.51 1.03 17.70
C GLY A 118 2.72 0.82 16.20
N ALA A 119 3.53 1.66 15.62
CA ALA A 119 3.78 1.65 14.18
C ALA A 119 4.97 0.76 13.75
N GLY A 120 5.71 0.17 14.72
CA GLY A 120 6.88 -0.64 14.41
C GLY A 120 7.86 0.11 13.51
N THR A 121 8.40 -0.58 12.50
CA THR A 121 9.32 0.01 11.53
C THR A 121 8.66 1.02 10.59
N ALA A 122 7.34 1.02 10.45
CA ALA A 122 6.64 2.03 9.66
C ALA A 122 6.69 3.43 10.30
N GLY A 123 6.96 3.51 11.61
CA GLY A 123 7.03 4.77 12.36
C GLY A 123 8.44 5.35 12.51
N VAL A 124 9.46 4.82 11.80
CA VAL A 124 10.86 5.29 11.96
C VAL A 124 11.06 6.76 11.58
N ASP A 125 10.26 7.27 10.66
CA ASP A 125 10.28 8.66 10.19
C ASP A 125 9.12 9.49 10.78
N GLY A 126 8.44 8.95 11.80
CA GLY A 126 7.28 9.57 12.44
C GLY A 126 5.95 9.02 11.93
N MET A 127 4.87 9.58 12.47
CA MET A 127 3.50 9.33 12.01
C MET A 127 2.89 10.64 11.55
N ILE A 128 2.09 10.57 10.49
CA ILE A 128 1.29 11.69 10.00
C ILE A 128 -0.19 11.45 10.32
N SER A 129 -0.97 12.52 10.38
CA SER A 129 -2.41 12.40 10.55
C SER A 129 -3.10 11.82 9.29
N ALA A 130 -4.30 11.27 9.48
CA ALA A 130 -5.11 10.81 8.36
C ALA A 130 -5.50 11.96 7.42
N ASP A 131 -5.69 13.17 7.95
CA ASP A 131 -6.04 14.37 7.17
C ASP A 131 -4.87 14.82 6.29
N GLU A 132 -3.63 14.83 6.80
CA GLU A 132 -2.43 15.11 5.99
C GLU A 132 -2.26 14.09 4.86
N CYS A 133 -2.43 12.81 5.19
CA CYS A 133 -2.37 11.74 4.19
C CYS A 133 -3.44 11.91 3.10
N ALA A 134 -4.69 12.26 3.48
CA ALA A 134 -5.78 12.49 2.55
C ALA A 134 -5.55 13.74 1.68
N ALA A 135 -4.96 14.81 2.23
CA ALA A 135 -4.63 16.01 1.48
C ALA A 135 -3.63 15.71 0.34
N ASP A 136 -2.61 14.89 0.60
CA ASP A 136 -1.65 14.45 -0.42
C ASP A 136 -2.31 13.61 -1.52
N VAL A 137 -3.28 12.75 -1.16
CA VAL A 137 -4.05 11.99 -2.15
C VAL A 137 -4.88 12.91 -3.04
N ILE A 138 -5.57 13.91 -2.46
CA ILE A 138 -6.36 14.87 -3.22
C ILE A 138 -5.47 15.68 -4.17
N ASP A 139 -4.31 16.12 -3.72
CA ASP A 139 -3.33 16.82 -4.57
C ASP A 139 -2.83 15.93 -5.71
N ALA A 140 -2.55 14.66 -5.41
CA ALA A 140 -2.10 13.68 -6.40
C ALA A 140 -3.17 13.41 -7.47
N ILE A 141 -4.44 13.27 -7.08
CA ILE A 141 -5.56 13.10 -8.02
C ILE A 141 -5.69 14.33 -8.93
N LYS A 142 -5.64 15.54 -8.37
CA LYS A 142 -5.70 16.78 -9.15
C LYS A 142 -4.56 16.94 -10.17
N LYS A 143 -3.38 16.41 -9.83
CA LYS A 143 -2.17 16.45 -10.67
C LYS A 143 -1.97 15.19 -11.52
N GLU A 144 -2.88 14.23 -11.41
CA GLU A 144 -2.80 12.91 -12.07
C GLU A 144 -1.48 12.15 -11.77
N ARG A 145 -0.91 12.41 -10.58
CA ARG A 145 0.33 11.77 -10.12
C ARG A 145 0.07 10.33 -9.70
N PHE A 146 0.83 9.39 -10.26
CA PHE A 146 0.65 7.97 -9.96
C PHE A 146 1.07 7.60 -8.53
N LEU A 147 2.34 7.83 -8.17
CA LEU A 147 2.87 7.43 -6.87
C LEU A 147 2.66 8.55 -5.84
N VAL A 148 1.96 8.21 -4.75
CA VAL A 148 1.67 9.10 -3.63
C VAL A 148 2.40 8.59 -2.39
N THR A 149 3.45 9.28 -1.99
CA THR A 149 4.28 8.97 -0.82
C THR A 149 4.24 10.16 0.14
N PRO A 150 3.26 10.19 1.09
CA PRO A 150 3.15 11.31 2.03
C PRO A 150 4.42 11.51 2.87
N HIS A 151 5.13 10.42 3.19
CA HIS A 151 6.46 10.46 3.79
C HIS A 151 7.51 10.58 2.68
N GLN A 152 8.18 11.71 2.59
CA GLN A 152 9.13 11.99 1.50
C GLN A 152 10.37 11.10 1.52
N GLU A 153 10.75 10.63 2.70
CA GLU A 153 11.85 9.67 2.93
C GLU A 153 11.70 8.39 2.10
N VAL A 154 10.45 7.99 1.82
CA VAL A 154 10.15 6.78 1.02
C VAL A 154 10.77 6.88 -0.37
N LEU A 155 10.76 8.05 -1.01
CA LEU A 155 11.36 8.23 -2.33
C LEU A 155 12.89 8.06 -2.27
N GLU A 156 13.55 8.59 -1.24
CA GLU A 156 14.98 8.38 -1.04
C GLU A 156 15.31 6.91 -0.79
N TYR A 157 14.48 6.21 -0.02
CA TYR A 157 14.66 4.78 0.25
C TYR A 157 14.53 3.93 -1.01
N ILE A 158 13.58 4.24 -1.89
CA ILE A 158 13.46 3.56 -3.19
C ILE A 158 14.73 3.76 -4.03
N GLN A 159 15.26 4.99 -4.09
CA GLN A 159 16.49 5.28 -4.82
C GLN A 159 17.68 4.52 -4.24
N ARG A 160 17.83 4.50 -2.90
CA ARG A 160 18.88 3.73 -2.21
C ARG A 160 18.75 2.24 -2.49
N LYS A 161 17.53 1.69 -2.45
CA LYS A 161 17.23 0.30 -2.76
C LYS A 161 17.62 -0.05 -4.20
N ALA A 162 17.24 0.79 -5.16
CA ALA A 162 17.51 0.57 -6.57
C ALA A 162 19.00 0.71 -6.93
N SER A 163 19.73 1.59 -6.25
CA SER A 163 21.15 1.86 -6.52
C SER A 163 22.08 0.75 -6.06
N ASP A 164 21.76 0.06 -4.95
CA ASP A 164 22.57 -1.03 -4.39
C ASP A 164 21.69 -1.96 -3.55
N TYR A 165 21.20 -3.02 -4.17
CA TYR A 165 20.23 -3.94 -3.57
C TYR A 165 20.81 -4.72 -2.40
N ASP A 166 22.07 -5.18 -2.49
CA ASP A 166 22.70 -5.97 -1.43
C ASP A 166 22.99 -5.11 -0.19
N ARG A 167 23.42 -3.88 -0.40
CA ARG A 167 23.58 -2.90 0.67
C ARG A 167 22.23 -2.58 1.34
N TRP A 168 21.16 -2.43 0.54
CA TRP A 168 19.81 -2.23 1.05
C TRP A 168 19.37 -3.40 1.92
N ILE A 169 19.47 -4.63 1.44
CA ILE A 169 19.11 -5.85 2.19
C ILE A 169 19.90 -5.93 3.50
N SER A 170 21.21 -5.67 3.46
CA SER A 170 22.02 -5.63 4.68
C SER A 170 21.56 -4.57 5.68
N GLY A 171 21.05 -3.42 5.20
CA GLY A 171 20.43 -2.38 6.01
C GLY A 171 19.12 -2.85 6.66
N MET A 172 18.27 -3.51 5.88
CA MET A 172 16.99 -4.05 6.35
C MET A 172 17.18 -5.19 7.37
N GLN A 173 18.21 -6.02 7.24
CA GLN A 173 18.57 -7.02 8.26
C GLN A 173 18.92 -6.37 9.61
N ARG A 174 19.68 -5.27 9.59
CA ARG A 174 19.98 -4.52 10.83
C ARG A 174 18.72 -3.89 11.42
N LEU A 175 17.83 -3.39 10.57
CA LEU A 175 16.53 -2.84 11.01
C LEU A 175 15.65 -3.94 11.62
N GLN A 176 15.56 -5.12 11.00
CA GLN A 176 14.87 -6.30 11.54
C GLN A 176 15.37 -6.62 12.95
N LYS A 177 16.69 -6.72 13.13
CA LYS A 177 17.30 -7.01 14.44
C LYS A 177 16.96 -5.94 15.49
N LYS A 178 16.95 -4.65 15.11
CA LYS A 178 16.61 -3.53 16.01
C LYS A 178 15.16 -3.61 16.53
N PHE A 179 14.25 -4.14 15.71
CA PHE A 179 12.82 -4.23 16.03
C PHE A 179 12.37 -5.64 16.42
N GLU A 180 13.29 -6.58 16.62
CA GLU A 180 13.00 -7.98 16.94
C GLU A 180 12.13 -8.11 18.18
N ASP A 181 12.45 -7.41 19.27
CA ASP A 181 11.68 -7.41 20.51
C ASP A 181 10.27 -6.83 20.33
N PHE A 182 10.10 -5.86 19.42
CA PHE A 182 8.80 -5.29 19.12
C PHE A 182 7.90 -6.34 18.47
N TYR A 183 8.39 -7.04 17.45
CA TYR A 183 7.59 -8.05 16.73
C TYR A 183 7.36 -9.33 17.55
N ASN A 184 8.32 -9.73 18.38
CA ASN A 184 8.17 -10.91 19.25
C ASN A 184 7.04 -10.77 20.27
N LYS A 185 6.68 -9.55 20.68
CA LYS A 185 5.53 -9.30 21.57
C LYS A 185 4.19 -9.67 20.93
N PHE A 186 4.08 -9.57 19.60
CA PHE A 186 2.86 -9.94 18.89
C PHE A 186 2.74 -11.43 18.62
N ASN A 187 3.85 -12.18 18.68
CA ASN A 187 3.89 -13.63 18.44
C ASN A 187 3.71 -14.46 19.73
N GLN A 188 3.61 -13.81 20.90
CA GLN A 188 3.46 -14.48 22.20
C GLN A 188 2.01 -14.49 22.74
N ASN A 189 1.06 -13.90 22.03
CA ASN A 189 -0.37 -13.88 22.35
C ASN A 189 -1.17 -14.66 21.29
#